data_e4845c9c797fa74e6138f390de6296d6
#
_entry.id   e4845c9c797fa74e6138f390de6296d6
#
_cell.length_a   1.000
_cell.length_b   1.000
_cell.length_c   1.000
_cell.angle_alpha   90.00
_cell.angle_beta   90.00
_cell.angle_gamma   90.00
#
_symmetry.space_group_name_H-M   'P 1'
#
loop_
_entity.id
_entity.type
_entity.pdbx_description
1 polymer ?
#
loop_
_entity_poly.entity_id
_entity_poly.type
_entity_poly.pdbx_seq_one_letter_code
_entity_poly.pdbx_strand_id
1 'polypeptide(L)'
;MIIVIQILRILSWLPRSLQRFLGSLIGKLVVLSNGKRFRFARKNIDICFPKKDQISKNKLVEKNAYFVGQSFFETAIAWFWSNERIKGQIPHSLAGLSILKESQKGGLIIFKHSLHLELDARILGMYLPLIGMGRNHNNASINNLQDSGRKKSLKGTIDRKEVRKLVKLLKHNERVLYAIDQDYGKDNADLSDFFGVECYTINTIQRLQQMTGCDVFFLDSWMEDHVLHLEITEIKENFSEKAVMKLIENSIQKHPAEYLWQHRRFKSSLGKHFYE
;
A
#
# COMPACT_ATOMS: atom_id res chain seq x y z
N MET A 1 -3.70 -23.66 -9.60
CA MET A 1 -3.88 -22.17 -9.54
C MET A 1 -5.34 -21.76 -9.59
N ILE A 2 -6.15 -22.20 -10.55
CA ILE A 2 -7.61 -21.94 -10.58
C ILE A 2 -8.28 -22.30 -9.26
N ILE A 3 -7.91 -23.42 -8.66
CA ILE A 3 -8.42 -23.87 -7.36
C ILE A 3 -8.15 -22.84 -6.25
N VAL A 4 -6.94 -22.27 -6.18
CA VAL A 4 -6.58 -21.26 -5.18
C VAL A 4 -7.44 -19.98 -5.35
N ILE A 5 -7.68 -19.57 -6.58
CA ILE A 5 -8.55 -18.42 -6.90
C ILE A 5 -9.99 -18.70 -6.44
N GLN A 6 -10.50 -19.89 -6.72
CA GLN A 6 -11.86 -20.27 -6.27
C GLN A 6 -11.95 -20.35 -4.75
N ILE A 7 -10.94 -20.89 -4.08
CA ILE A 7 -10.86 -20.91 -2.62
C ILE A 7 -10.89 -19.48 -2.06
N LEU A 8 -10.06 -18.58 -2.57
CA LEU A 8 -10.06 -17.17 -2.13
C LEU A 8 -11.43 -16.51 -2.37
N ARG A 9 -12.06 -16.80 -3.51
CA ARG A 9 -13.38 -16.29 -3.81
C ARG A 9 -14.42 -16.80 -2.80
N ILE A 10 -14.44 -18.10 -2.52
CA ILE A 10 -15.35 -18.71 -1.53
C ILE A 10 -15.08 -18.14 -0.14
N LEU A 11 -13.82 -18.06 0.28
CA LEU A 11 -13.42 -17.50 1.58
C LEU A 11 -13.84 -16.03 1.73
N SER A 12 -13.88 -15.27 0.65
CA SER A 12 -14.35 -13.87 0.69
C SER A 12 -15.84 -13.75 1.01
N TRP A 13 -16.64 -14.83 0.86
CA TRP A 13 -18.08 -14.83 1.14
C TRP A 13 -18.42 -15.22 2.58
N LEU A 14 -17.46 -15.67 3.37
CA LEU A 14 -17.65 -15.97 4.78
C LEU A 14 -18.09 -14.72 5.57
N PRO A 15 -18.81 -14.86 6.69
CA PRO A 15 -19.10 -13.75 7.60
C PRO A 15 -17.81 -13.04 8.04
N ARG A 16 -17.84 -11.72 8.17
CA ARG A 16 -16.65 -10.92 8.54
C ARG A 16 -16.00 -11.35 9.86
N SER A 17 -16.80 -11.76 10.84
CA SER A 17 -16.29 -12.33 12.11
C SER A 17 -15.42 -13.58 11.88
N LEU A 18 -15.88 -14.49 11.02
CA LEU A 18 -15.15 -15.71 10.68
C LEU A 18 -13.90 -15.40 9.86
N GLN A 19 -13.97 -14.46 8.90
CA GLN A 19 -12.80 -14.01 8.16
C GLN A 19 -11.72 -13.44 9.10
N ARG A 20 -12.12 -12.60 10.07
CA ARG A 20 -11.21 -12.03 11.07
C ARG A 20 -10.59 -13.12 11.96
N PHE A 21 -11.39 -14.07 12.40
CA PHE A 21 -10.88 -15.21 13.16
C PHE A 21 -9.85 -16.03 12.38
N LEU A 22 -10.18 -16.43 11.15
CA LEU A 22 -9.27 -17.17 10.27
C LEU A 22 -8.01 -16.36 9.92
N GLY A 23 -8.16 -15.07 9.65
CA GLY A 23 -7.02 -14.17 9.43
C GLY A 23 -6.09 -14.09 10.64
N SER A 24 -6.66 -14.01 11.85
CA SER A 24 -5.87 -14.07 13.09
C SER A 24 -5.09 -15.39 13.22
N LEU A 25 -5.73 -16.51 12.89
CA LEU A 25 -5.09 -17.82 12.91
C LEU A 25 -3.96 -17.91 11.88
N ILE A 26 -4.18 -17.42 10.65
CA ILE A 26 -3.14 -17.34 9.60
C ILE A 26 -1.97 -16.50 10.12
N GLY A 27 -2.24 -15.33 10.70
CA GLY A 27 -1.20 -14.48 11.28
C GLY A 27 -0.36 -15.19 12.33
N LYS A 28 -0.98 -15.92 13.26
CA LYS A 28 -0.28 -16.72 14.27
C LYS A 28 0.60 -17.82 13.63
N LEU A 29 0.07 -18.55 12.65
CA LEU A 29 0.82 -19.58 11.93
C LEU A 29 2.02 -19.00 11.17
N VAL A 30 1.88 -17.81 10.59
CA VAL A 30 2.99 -17.14 9.90
C VAL A 30 4.09 -16.72 10.88
N VAL A 31 3.75 -16.25 12.09
CA VAL A 31 4.75 -15.96 13.14
C VAL A 31 5.47 -17.24 13.56
N LEU A 32 4.71 -18.31 13.85
CA LEU A 32 5.24 -19.60 14.31
C LEU A 32 6.15 -20.24 13.26
N SER A 33 5.80 -20.15 11.99
CA SER A 33 6.60 -20.71 10.89
C SER A 33 7.96 -20.03 10.74
N ASN A 34 8.14 -18.84 11.32
CA ASN A 34 9.34 -18.01 11.17
C ASN A 34 9.82 -17.87 9.72
N GLY A 35 8.87 -17.82 8.79
CA GLY A 35 9.14 -17.79 7.36
C GLY A 35 10.00 -16.60 6.95
N LYS A 36 10.72 -16.74 5.84
CA LYS A 36 11.69 -15.76 5.33
C LYS A 36 11.15 -14.31 5.29
N ARG A 37 9.89 -14.12 4.87
CA ARG A 37 9.26 -12.79 4.83
C ARG A 37 9.06 -12.19 6.21
N PHE A 38 8.77 -13.02 7.21
CA PHE A 38 8.61 -12.56 8.59
C PHE A 38 9.94 -12.21 9.25
N ARG A 39 11.02 -12.92 8.92
CA ARG A 39 12.37 -12.49 9.33
C ARG A 39 12.73 -11.11 8.78
N PHE A 40 12.31 -10.80 7.53
CA PHE A 40 12.49 -9.45 6.98
C PHE A 40 11.71 -8.40 7.79
N ALA A 41 10.45 -8.70 8.14
CA ALA A 41 9.65 -7.80 8.95
C ALA A 41 10.28 -7.52 10.32
N ARG A 42 10.80 -8.55 11.02
CA ARG A 42 11.52 -8.40 12.29
C ARG A 42 12.73 -7.47 12.14
N LYS A 43 13.59 -7.73 11.15
CA LYS A 43 14.80 -6.92 10.89
C LYS A 43 14.44 -5.46 10.57
N ASN A 44 13.40 -5.22 9.76
CA ASN A 44 12.94 -3.88 9.45
C ASN A 44 12.41 -3.16 10.71
N ILE A 45 11.59 -3.83 11.52
CA ILE A 45 11.06 -3.26 12.77
C ILE A 45 12.20 -2.98 13.75
N ASP A 46 13.19 -3.87 13.86
CA ASP A 46 14.33 -3.69 14.75
C ASP A 46 15.14 -2.44 14.42
N ILE A 47 15.41 -2.20 13.14
CA ILE A 47 16.21 -1.06 12.69
C ILE A 47 15.40 0.25 12.69
N CYS A 48 14.11 0.20 12.33
CA CYS A 48 13.23 1.38 12.27
C CYS A 48 12.78 1.87 13.65
N PHE A 49 12.78 1.01 14.65
CA PHE A 49 12.37 1.36 16.02
C PHE A 49 13.46 1.06 17.06
N PRO A 50 14.67 1.63 16.93
CA PRO A 50 15.79 1.31 17.81
C PRO A 50 15.54 1.64 19.29
N LYS A 51 14.68 2.63 19.56
CA LYS A 51 14.33 3.06 20.92
C LYS A 51 13.28 2.19 21.62
N LYS A 52 12.59 1.30 20.89
CA LYS A 52 11.62 0.38 21.50
C LYS A 52 12.36 -0.82 22.11
N ASP A 53 11.93 -1.23 23.30
CA ASP A 53 12.39 -2.49 23.91
C ASP A 53 11.95 -3.71 23.09
N GLN A 54 12.59 -4.85 23.32
CA GLN A 54 12.34 -6.08 22.55
C GLN A 54 10.93 -6.63 22.75
N ILE A 55 10.32 -6.42 23.92
CA ILE A 55 8.94 -6.86 24.19
C ILE A 55 7.97 -6.07 23.32
N SER A 56 8.14 -4.75 23.25
CA SER A 56 7.34 -3.86 22.40
C SER A 56 7.51 -4.17 20.92
N LYS A 57 8.73 -4.48 20.45
CA LYS A 57 8.98 -4.90 19.07
C LYS A 57 8.30 -6.23 18.75
N ASN A 58 8.38 -7.21 19.67
CA ASN A 58 7.72 -8.51 19.47
C ASN A 58 6.20 -8.35 19.40
N LYS A 59 5.58 -7.55 20.26
CA LYS A 59 4.15 -7.22 20.18
C LYS A 59 3.78 -6.56 18.86
N LEU A 60 4.64 -5.67 18.34
CA LEU A 60 4.43 -5.04 17.03
C LEU A 60 4.48 -6.08 15.91
N VAL A 61 5.43 -7.01 15.94
CA VAL A 61 5.54 -8.11 14.97
C VAL A 61 4.28 -9.00 15.00
N GLU A 62 3.78 -9.34 16.18
CA GLU A 62 2.55 -10.15 16.33
C GLU A 62 1.32 -9.41 15.81
N LYS A 63 1.19 -8.11 16.12
CA LYS A 63 0.10 -7.27 15.61
C LYS A 63 0.20 -7.10 14.09
N ASN A 64 1.40 -6.93 13.54
CA ASN A 64 1.62 -6.90 12.10
C ASN A 64 1.22 -8.23 11.44
N ALA A 65 1.55 -9.36 12.06
CA ALA A 65 1.15 -10.67 11.57
C ALA A 65 -0.38 -10.86 11.52
N TYR A 66 -1.08 -10.32 12.52
CA TYR A 66 -2.55 -10.27 12.50
C TYR A 66 -3.05 -9.55 11.23
N PHE A 67 -2.53 -8.35 10.93
CA PHE A 67 -2.93 -7.62 9.73
C PHE A 67 -2.52 -8.31 8.43
N VAL A 68 -1.36 -8.99 8.40
CA VAL A 68 -0.99 -9.86 7.26
C VAL A 68 -2.04 -10.94 7.04
N GLY A 69 -2.51 -11.59 8.09
CA GLY A 69 -3.59 -12.57 7.98
C GLY A 69 -4.91 -11.96 7.47
N GLN A 70 -5.27 -10.74 7.94
CA GLN A 70 -6.45 -10.03 7.45
C GLN A 70 -6.33 -9.63 5.97
N SER A 71 -5.15 -9.23 5.52
CA SER A 71 -4.91 -8.74 4.15
C SER A 71 -5.29 -9.77 3.07
N PHE A 72 -5.22 -11.08 3.37
CA PHE A 72 -5.68 -12.11 2.44
C PHE A 72 -7.18 -12.01 2.16
N PHE A 73 -7.97 -11.82 3.21
CA PHE A 73 -9.43 -11.68 3.08
C PHE A 73 -9.80 -10.32 2.49
N GLU A 74 -9.13 -9.26 2.89
CA GLU A 74 -9.37 -7.91 2.37
C GLU A 74 -9.03 -7.78 0.89
N THR A 75 -7.93 -8.41 0.45
CA THR A 75 -7.60 -8.53 -0.97
C THR A 75 -8.68 -9.29 -1.73
N ALA A 76 -9.16 -10.41 -1.19
CA ALA A 76 -10.23 -11.18 -1.82
C ALA A 76 -11.55 -10.39 -1.87
N ILE A 77 -11.90 -9.65 -0.82
CA ILE A 77 -13.04 -8.73 -0.80
C ILE A 77 -12.89 -7.67 -1.88
N ALA A 78 -11.75 -6.99 -1.94
CA ALA A 78 -11.48 -5.95 -2.92
C ALA A 78 -11.62 -6.45 -4.36
N TRP A 79 -11.21 -7.68 -4.65
CA TRP A 79 -11.25 -8.24 -6.00
C TRP A 79 -12.57 -8.91 -6.38
N PHE A 80 -13.33 -9.46 -5.42
CA PHE A 80 -14.50 -10.29 -5.75
C PHE A 80 -15.83 -9.63 -5.44
N TRP A 81 -15.92 -8.73 -4.45
CA TRP A 81 -17.18 -8.15 -4.06
C TRP A 81 -17.65 -7.03 -5.01
N SER A 82 -18.98 -6.81 -5.06
CA SER A 82 -19.56 -5.64 -5.74
C SER A 82 -19.38 -4.38 -4.92
N ASN A 83 -19.56 -3.22 -5.53
CA ASN A 83 -19.51 -1.92 -4.86
C ASN A 83 -20.55 -1.80 -3.75
N GLU A 84 -21.77 -2.27 -4.03
CA GLU A 84 -22.90 -2.25 -3.11
C GLU A 84 -22.59 -3.07 -1.86
N ARG A 85 -21.99 -4.25 -2.06
CA ARG A 85 -21.65 -5.10 -0.93
C ARG A 85 -20.52 -4.51 -0.09
N ILE A 86 -19.52 -3.91 -0.70
CA ILE A 86 -18.45 -3.22 0.03
C ILE A 86 -19.03 -2.07 0.83
N LYS A 87 -19.85 -1.20 0.21
CA LYS A 87 -20.50 -0.08 0.91
C LYS A 87 -21.36 -0.53 2.09
N GLY A 88 -22.05 -1.66 1.96
CA GLY A 88 -22.94 -2.17 3.01
C GLY A 88 -22.26 -2.98 4.13
N GLN A 89 -21.07 -3.56 3.88
CA GLN A 89 -20.46 -4.51 4.82
C GLN A 89 -19.04 -4.16 5.26
N ILE A 90 -18.40 -3.17 4.63
CA ILE A 90 -17.07 -2.69 5.02
C ILE A 90 -17.23 -1.26 5.55
N PRO A 91 -17.28 -1.08 6.87
CA PRO A 91 -17.30 0.25 7.46
C PRO A 91 -16.05 1.03 7.03
N HIS A 92 -16.24 2.22 6.47
CA HIS A 92 -15.13 3.06 6.05
C HIS A 92 -15.48 4.53 6.13
N SER A 93 -14.47 5.37 6.33
CA SER A 93 -14.58 6.82 6.27
C SER A 93 -13.62 7.39 5.23
N LEU A 94 -14.02 8.49 4.60
CA LEU A 94 -13.26 9.20 3.59
C LEU A 94 -13.19 10.69 3.96
N ALA A 95 -12.03 11.11 4.46
CA ALA A 95 -11.74 12.52 4.70
C ALA A 95 -10.96 13.11 3.51
N GLY A 96 -11.21 14.38 3.18
CA GLY A 96 -10.48 15.10 2.14
C GLY A 96 -10.83 14.69 0.69
N LEU A 97 -11.89 13.90 0.47
CA LEU A 97 -12.28 13.48 -0.88
C LEU A 97 -12.67 14.67 -1.79
N SER A 98 -13.22 15.75 -1.23
CA SER A 98 -13.55 16.98 -1.95
C SER A 98 -12.31 17.61 -2.59
N ILE A 99 -11.16 17.60 -1.93
CA ILE A 99 -9.90 18.15 -2.43
C ILE A 99 -9.51 17.49 -3.76
N LEU A 100 -9.63 16.15 -3.84
CA LEU A 100 -9.39 15.42 -5.09
C LEU A 100 -10.44 15.71 -6.18
N LYS A 101 -11.70 15.92 -5.80
CA LYS A 101 -12.78 16.19 -6.76
C LYS A 101 -12.69 17.58 -7.35
N GLU A 102 -12.30 18.55 -6.56
CA GLU A 102 -12.21 19.96 -6.94
C GLU A 102 -10.98 20.27 -7.80
N SER A 103 -9.93 19.45 -7.70
CA SER A 103 -8.74 19.61 -8.56
C SER A 103 -9.10 19.44 -10.04
N GLN A 104 -8.75 20.46 -10.83
CA GLN A 104 -8.94 20.50 -12.29
C GLN A 104 -7.72 19.94 -13.05
N LYS A 105 -6.65 19.61 -12.34
CA LYS A 105 -5.42 19.06 -12.89
C LYS A 105 -5.36 17.55 -12.71
N GLY A 106 -4.38 16.90 -13.36
CA GLY A 106 -4.03 15.52 -13.04
C GLY A 106 -3.61 15.38 -11.59
N GLY A 107 -3.88 14.25 -10.97
CA GLY A 107 -3.58 13.98 -9.58
C GLY A 107 -2.60 12.82 -9.40
N LEU A 108 -1.45 13.07 -8.80
CA LEU A 108 -0.53 12.02 -8.35
C LEU A 108 -0.81 11.74 -6.88
N ILE A 109 -1.46 10.61 -6.59
CA ILE A 109 -1.86 10.23 -5.23
C ILE A 109 -0.83 9.28 -4.67
N ILE A 110 -0.02 9.78 -3.75
CA ILE A 110 1.06 9.04 -3.09
C ILE A 110 0.50 8.37 -1.84
N PHE A 111 0.91 7.14 -1.59
CA PHE A 111 0.53 6.39 -0.41
C PHE A 111 1.58 5.35 -0.01
N LYS A 112 1.47 4.81 1.21
CA LYS A 112 2.32 3.73 1.71
C LYS A 112 1.81 2.36 1.27
N HIS A 113 2.67 1.36 1.21
CA HIS A 113 2.21 -0.03 1.11
C HIS A 113 1.60 -0.48 2.44
N SER A 114 0.33 -0.12 2.65
CA SER A 114 -0.45 -0.65 3.76
C SER A 114 -0.79 -2.13 3.53
N LEU A 115 -1.10 -2.88 4.58
CA LEU A 115 -1.64 -4.24 4.45
C LEU A 115 -3.09 -4.24 3.95
N HIS A 116 -3.74 -3.05 3.90
CA HIS A 116 -5.08 -2.83 3.35
C HIS A 116 -5.09 -2.32 1.91
N LEU A 117 -3.94 -2.16 1.27
CA LEU A 117 -3.71 -1.45 0.00
C LEU A 117 -4.74 -1.76 -1.10
N GLU A 118 -5.10 -3.03 -1.31
CA GLU A 118 -6.10 -3.41 -2.33
C GLU A 118 -7.50 -2.91 -1.96
N LEU A 119 -7.82 -2.89 -0.67
CA LEU A 119 -9.10 -2.39 -0.17
C LEU A 119 -9.13 -0.86 -0.18
N ASP A 120 -8.01 -0.19 0.14
CA ASP A 120 -7.85 1.27 0.05
C ASP A 120 -8.13 1.75 -1.38
N ALA A 121 -7.43 1.17 -2.36
CA ALA A 121 -7.62 1.49 -3.77
C ALA A 121 -9.04 1.18 -4.26
N ARG A 122 -9.60 0.06 -3.79
CA ARG A 122 -10.95 -0.37 -4.12
C ARG A 122 -12.00 0.61 -3.62
N ILE A 123 -11.91 1.03 -2.36
CA ILE A 123 -12.87 1.97 -1.75
C ILE A 123 -12.73 3.34 -2.41
N LEU A 124 -11.53 3.90 -2.50
CA LEU A 124 -11.34 5.21 -3.11
C LEU A 124 -11.84 5.24 -4.56
N GLY A 125 -11.57 4.18 -5.34
CA GLY A 125 -12.01 4.03 -6.72
C GLY A 125 -13.52 3.90 -6.91
N MET A 126 -14.30 3.63 -5.84
CA MET A 126 -15.78 3.69 -5.92
C MET A 126 -16.33 5.12 -5.93
N TYR A 127 -15.55 6.10 -5.51
CA TYR A 127 -15.98 7.48 -5.35
C TYR A 127 -15.45 8.45 -6.41
N LEU A 128 -14.36 8.06 -7.08
CA LEU A 128 -13.79 8.82 -8.19
C LEU A 128 -12.96 7.91 -9.12
N PRO A 129 -12.86 8.28 -10.42
CA PRO A 129 -12.07 7.51 -11.38
C PRO A 129 -10.58 7.63 -11.08
N LEU A 130 -9.93 6.46 -10.91
CA LEU A 130 -8.50 6.33 -10.58
C LEU A 130 -7.81 5.32 -11.49
N ILE A 131 -6.52 5.49 -11.68
CA ILE A 131 -5.63 4.52 -12.32
C ILE A 131 -4.62 4.04 -11.28
N GLY A 132 -4.45 2.73 -11.15
CA GLY A 132 -3.45 2.16 -10.25
C GLY A 132 -2.09 2.00 -10.94
N MET A 133 -1.01 2.42 -10.31
CA MET A 133 0.34 2.10 -10.76
C MET A 133 0.91 0.98 -9.91
N GLY A 134 1.46 -0.06 -10.55
CA GLY A 134 1.99 -1.20 -9.83
C GLY A 134 2.95 -2.03 -10.66
N ARG A 135 3.35 -3.15 -10.11
CA ARG A 135 4.17 -4.14 -10.81
C ARG A 135 3.28 -5.24 -11.37
N ASN A 136 3.47 -5.58 -12.64
CA ASN A 136 2.87 -6.77 -13.21
C ASN A 136 3.47 -8.03 -12.58
N HIS A 137 2.61 -9.00 -12.27
CA HIS A 137 3.06 -10.30 -11.78
C HIS A 137 3.69 -11.12 -12.92
N ASN A 138 4.75 -11.87 -12.60
CA ASN A 138 5.37 -12.79 -13.55
C ASN A 138 4.43 -13.93 -13.97
N ASN A 139 3.43 -14.22 -13.15
CA ASN A 139 2.42 -15.23 -13.43
C ASN A 139 1.19 -14.56 -14.05
N ALA A 140 0.92 -14.85 -15.32
CA ALA A 140 -0.17 -14.26 -16.10
C ALA A 140 -1.56 -14.46 -15.46
N SER A 141 -1.83 -15.63 -14.86
CA SER A 141 -3.13 -15.88 -14.23
C SER A 141 -3.36 -15.03 -12.97
N ILE A 142 -2.32 -14.81 -12.17
CA ILE A 142 -2.39 -13.93 -11.00
C ILE A 142 -2.55 -12.48 -11.46
N ASN A 143 -1.80 -12.09 -12.48
CA ASN A 143 -1.88 -10.74 -13.06
C ASN A 143 -3.29 -10.46 -13.59
N ASN A 144 -3.85 -11.37 -14.38
CA ASN A 144 -5.21 -11.23 -14.92
C ASN A 144 -6.27 -11.17 -13.81
N LEU A 145 -6.09 -11.94 -12.74
CA LEU A 145 -7.00 -11.90 -11.61
C LEU A 145 -6.95 -10.54 -10.90
N GLN A 146 -5.74 -10.06 -10.60
CA GLN A 146 -5.54 -8.76 -9.98
C GLN A 146 -6.13 -7.63 -10.84
N ASP A 147 -5.84 -7.63 -12.13
CA ASP A 147 -6.36 -6.65 -13.08
C ASP A 147 -7.88 -6.68 -13.17
N SER A 148 -8.48 -7.89 -13.24
CA SER A 148 -9.93 -8.06 -13.22
C SER A 148 -10.55 -7.52 -11.93
N GLY A 149 -9.92 -7.78 -10.77
CA GLY A 149 -10.37 -7.29 -9.47
C GLY A 149 -10.30 -5.78 -9.38
N ARG A 150 -9.18 -5.20 -9.76
CA ARG A 150 -8.94 -3.76 -9.76
C ARG A 150 -9.85 -2.99 -10.71
N LYS A 151 -10.13 -3.52 -11.90
CA LYS A 151 -11.05 -2.92 -12.88
C LYS A 151 -12.49 -2.75 -12.39
N LYS A 152 -12.87 -3.34 -11.26
CA LYS A 152 -14.20 -3.10 -10.66
C LYS A 152 -14.40 -1.69 -10.12
N SER A 153 -13.32 -0.98 -9.81
CA SER A 153 -13.38 0.40 -9.33
C SER A 153 -12.33 1.31 -9.94
N LEU A 154 -11.24 0.77 -10.47
CA LEU A 154 -10.23 1.57 -11.14
C LEU A 154 -10.52 1.61 -12.66
N LYS A 155 -10.25 2.74 -13.30
CA LYS A 155 -10.26 2.89 -14.77
C LYS A 155 -9.28 1.95 -15.46
N GLY A 156 -8.20 1.57 -14.75
CA GLY A 156 -7.17 0.69 -15.26
C GLY A 156 -5.95 0.63 -14.35
N THR A 157 -4.95 -0.10 -14.82
CA THR A 157 -3.64 -0.23 -14.18
C THR A 157 -2.54 0.06 -15.19
N ILE A 158 -1.40 0.58 -14.70
CA ILE A 158 -0.17 0.76 -15.48
C ILE A 158 1.00 0.09 -14.77
N ASP A 159 1.93 -0.48 -15.54
CA ASP A 159 3.16 -1.01 -14.95
C ASP A 159 4.07 0.15 -14.52
N ARG A 160 4.75 -0.03 -13.39
CA ARG A 160 5.70 0.97 -12.85
C ARG A 160 6.82 1.36 -13.82
N LYS A 161 7.10 0.55 -14.85
CA LYS A 161 8.08 0.85 -15.89
C LYS A 161 7.52 1.76 -16.99
N GLU A 162 6.20 1.93 -17.08
CA GLU A 162 5.53 2.74 -18.09
C GLU A 162 5.50 4.23 -17.73
N VAL A 163 6.66 4.82 -17.37
CA VAL A 163 6.76 6.22 -16.91
C VAL A 163 6.23 7.21 -17.96
N ARG A 164 6.46 6.95 -19.26
CA ARG A 164 5.94 7.82 -20.34
C ARG A 164 4.40 7.83 -20.35
N LYS A 165 3.79 6.68 -20.07
CA LYS A 165 2.33 6.55 -19.97
C LYS A 165 1.80 7.28 -18.72
N LEU A 166 2.50 7.18 -17.60
CA LEU A 166 2.19 7.94 -16.39
C LEU A 166 2.17 9.45 -16.68
N VAL A 167 3.23 9.99 -17.28
CA VAL A 167 3.31 11.40 -17.67
C VAL A 167 2.15 11.81 -18.59
N LYS A 168 1.82 10.98 -19.58
CA LYS A 168 0.68 11.24 -20.46
C LYS A 168 -0.64 11.28 -19.73
N LEU A 169 -0.89 10.34 -18.82
CA LEU A 169 -2.11 10.29 -18.00
C LEU A 169 -2.27 11.53 -17.13
N LEU A 170 -1.20 11.92 -16.41
CA LEU A 170 -1.21 13.13 -15.56
C LEU A 170 -1.48 14.39 -16.38
N LYS A 171 -0.89 14.54 -17.58
CA LYS A 171 -1.17 15.66 -18.49
C LYS A 171 -2.60 15.68 -19.06
N HIS A 172 -3.30 14.53 -19.05
CA HIS A 172 -4.71 14.43 -19.42
C HIS A 172 -5.66 14.47 -18.22
N ASN A 173 -5.21 15.07 -17.13
CA ASN A 173 -5.98 15.27 -15.89
C ASN A 173 -6.48 13.96 -15.24
N GLU A 174 -5.81 12.83 -15.52
CA GLU A 174 -6.10 11.57 -14.84
C GLU A 174 -5.49 11.54 -13.44
N ARG A 175 -6.08 10.77 -12.55
CA ARG A 175 -5.59 10.56 -11.17
C ARG A 175 -4.96 9.20 -11.06
N VAL A 176 -3.70 9.18 -10.58
CA VAL A 176 -2.88 7.95 -10.52
C VAL A 176 -2.46 7.67 -9.08
N LEU A 177 -2.77 6.47 -8.59
CA LEU A 177 -2.29 5.93 -7.32
C LEU A 177 -0.87 5.43 -7.48
N TYR A 178 0.06 5.94 -6.66
CA TYR A 178 1.48 5.60 -6.73
C TYR A 178 2.11 5.38 -5.35
N ALA A 179 2.43 4.13 -5.02
CA ALA A 179 3.16 3.78 -3.80
C ALA A 179 4.68 3.87 -4.03
N ILE A 180 5.39 4.62 -3.19
CA ILE A 180 6.79 4.99 -3.40
C ILE A 180 7.76 4.48 -2.33
N ASP A 181 7.29 3.80 -1.33
CA ASP A 181 8.00 3.45 -0.09
C ASP A 181 8.78 2.13 -0.15
N GLN A 182 8.93 1.53 -1.33
CA GLN A 182 9.72 0.29 -1.51
C GLN A 182 11.11 0.58 -2.10
N ASP A 183 12.01 -0.39 -1.93
CA ASP A 183 13.34 -0.39 -2.55
C ASP A 183 13.24 -0.89 -3.99
N TYR A 184 13.39 0.00 -4.95
CA TYR A 184 13.40 -0.29 -6.39
C TYR A 184 14.81 -0.39 -6.99
N GLY A 185 15.84 -0.37 -6.17
CA GLY A 185 17.24 -0.33 -6.59
C GLY A 185 17.82 1.09 -6.56
N LYS A 186 18.99 1.24 -7.15
CA LYS A 186 19.73 2.51 -7.14
C LYS A 186 19.34 3.43 -8.32
N ASP A 187 18.80 2.84 -9.38
CA ASP A 187 18.43 3.60 -10.58
C ASP A 187 17.20 4.46 -10.32
N ASN A 188 17.28 5.76 -10.65
CA ASN A 188 16.22 6.76 -10.40
C ASN A 188 15.79 6.85 -8.92
N ALA A 189 16.74 6.69 -8.03
CA ALA A 189 16.55 6.79 -6.59
C ALA A 189 17.72 7.50 -5.95
N ASP A 190 17.45 8.32 -4.95
CA ASP A 190 18.47 8.98 -4.13
C ASP A 190 18.53 8.33 -2.75
N LEU A 191 19.70 8.46 -2.10
CA LEU A 191 19.82 8.13 -0.70
C LEU A 191 19.01 9.13 0.12
N SER A 192 18.10 8.63 0.91
CA SER A 192 17.27 9.41 1.83
C SER A 192 17.06 8.65 3.13
N ASP A 193 16.75 9.39 4.18
CA ASP A 193 16.38 8.79 5.45
C ASP A 193 15.01 8.12 5.40
N PHE A 194 14.93 6.93 5.97
CA PHE A 194 13.68 6.28 6.33
C PHE A 194 13.82 5.72 7.75
N PHE A 195 13.13 6.32 8.71
CA PHE A 195 13.28 6.05 10.15
C PHE A 195 14.72 6.25 10.68
N GLY A 196 15.45 7.22 10.12
CA GLY A 196 16.84 7.48 10.49
C GLY A 196 17.85 6.49 9.90
N VAL A 197 17.41 5.66 8.96
CA VAL A 197 18.27 4.70 8.24
C VAL A 197 18.35 5.11 6.77
N GLU A 198 19.56 5.30 6.26
CA GLU A 198 19.76 5.61 4.85
C GLU A 198 19.25 4.48 3.95
N CYS A 199 18.45 4.83 2.98
CA CYS A 199 17.96 3.88 1.98
C CYS A 199 17.65 4.57 0.64
N TYR A 200 17.70 3.80 -0.43
CA TYR A 200 17.32 4.30 -1.74
C TYR A 200 15.80 4.50 -1.83
N THR A 201 15.41 5.71 -2.20
CA THR A 201 14.01 6.14 -2.36
C THR A 201 13.85 6.81 -3.72
N ILE A 202 12.73 6.54 -4.38
CA ILE A 202 12.39 7.15 -5.67
C ILE A 202 12.44 8.68 -5.54
N ASN A 203 13.10 9.33 -6.49
CA ASN A 203 13.29 10.79 -6.58
C ASN A 203 12.53 11.41 -7.77
N THR A 204 11.39 10.85 -8.13
CA THR A 204 10.69 11.21 -9.37
C THR A 204 9.42 12.02 -9.16
N ILE A 205 8.96 12.21 -7.92
CA ILE A 205 7.67 12.84 -7.63
C ILE A 205 7.68 14.31 -8.02
N GLN A 206 8.69 15.05 -7.53
CA GLN A 206 8.86 16.46 -7.83
C GLN A 206 9.06 16.68 -9.35
N ARG A 207 9.85 15.82 -9.99
CA ARG A 207 10.07 15.89 -11.44
C ARG A 207 8.78 15.61 -12.21
N LEU A 208 7.96 14.63 -11.80
CA LEU A 208 6.66 14.37 -12.40
C LEU A 208 5.73 15.57 -12.30
N GLN A 209 5.66 16.20 -11.11
CA GLN A 209 4.89 17.42 -10.92
C GLN A 209 5.35 18.54 -11.86
N GLN A 210 6.65 18.84 -11.91
CA GLN A 210 7.22 19.87 -12.78
C GLN A 210 6.94 19.62 -14.27
N MET A 211 7.02 18.35 -14.71
CA MET A 211 6.80 17.97 -16.12
C MET A 211 5.33 17.98 -16.53
N THR A 212 4.41 17.78 -15.60
CA THR A 212 2.99 17.56 -15.91
C THR A 212 2.08 18.66 -15.40
N GLY A 213 2.52 19.46 -14.42
CA GLY A 213 1.69 20.43 -13.72
C GLY A 213 0.60 19.79 -12.83
N CYS A 214 0.70 18.48 -12.55
CA CYS A 214 -0.29 17.77 -11.75
C CYS A 214 -0.25 18.21 -10.28
N ASP A 215 -1.38 18.10 -9.60
CA ASP A 215 -1.43 18.21 -8.17
C ASP A 215 -0.94 16.92 -7.51
N VAL A 216 -0.33 17.03 -6.33
CA VAL A 216 0.19 15.90 -5.57
C VAL A 216 -0.59 15.77 -4.27
N PHE A 217 -1.04 14.56 -3.98
CA PHE A 217 -1.83 14.25 -2.80
C PHE A 217 -1.18 13.11 -2.02
N PHE A 218 -1.39 13.11 -0.72
CA PHE A 218 -1.05 12.00 0.15
C PHE A 218 -2.32 11.32 0.64
N LEU A 219 -2.42 10.01 0.41
CA LEU A 219 -3.47 9.15 0.95
C LEU A 219 -2.89 8.40 2.15
N ASP A 220 -3.35 8.75 3.35
CA ASP A 220 -3.15 7.94 4.53
C ASP A 220 -4.31 6.97 4.71
N SER A 221 -4.02 5.76 5.22
CA SER A 221 -5.04 4.77 5.53
C SER A 221 -4.67 3.98 6.78
N TRP A 222 -5.68 3.67 7.59
CA TRP A 222 -5.52 2.84 8.80
C TRP A 222 -6.84 2.19 9.18
N MET A 223 -6.75 1.11 9.97
CA MET A 223 -7.89 0.39 10.51
C MET A 223 -8.03 0.68 12.01
N GLU A 224 -9.16 1.23 12.40
CA GLU A 224 -9.51 1.47 13.80
C GLU A 224 -10.91 0.95 14.07
N ASP A 225 -11.08 0.14 15.10
CA ASP A 225 -12.36 -0.48 15.49
C ASP A 225 -13.12 -1.14 14.33
N HIS A 226 -12.38 -1.76 13.44
CA HIS A 226 -12.87 -2.40 12.21
C HIS A 226 -13.43 -1.43 11.15
N VAL A 227 -13.22 -0.14 11.31
CA VAL A 227 -13.50 0.89 10.31
C VAL A 227 -12.21 1.19 9.54
N LEU A 228 -12.24 1.14 8.23
CA LEU A 228 -11.13 1.57 7.39
C LEU A 228 -11.22 3.07 7.16
N HIS A 229 -10.25 3.81 7.67
CA HIS A 229 -10.13 5.26 7.48
C HIS A 229 -9.21 5.55 6.31
N LEU A 230 -9.66 6.44 5.43
CA LEU A 230 -8.87 7.00 4.35
C LEU A 230 -8.89 8.53 4.48
N GLU A 231 -7.72 9.12 4.58
CA GLU A 231 -7.55 10.57 4.68
C GLU A 231 -6.69 11.07 3.53
N ILE A 232 -7.19 12.07 2.80
CA ILE A 232 -6.51 12.65 1.65
C ILE A 232 -6.12 14.08 2.02
N THR A 233 -4.83 14.38 1.86
CA THR A 233 -4.27 15.72 2.04
C THR A 233 -3.52 16.14 0.79
N GLU A 234 -3.60 17.41 0.45
CA GLU A 234 -2.82 17.97 -0.64
C GLU A 234 -1.38 18.23 -0.17
N ILE A 235 -0.41 17.85 -0.99
CA ILE A 235 0.99 18.22 -0.82
C ILE A 235 1.21 19.50 -1.62
N LYS A 236 1.34 20.62 -0.91
CA LYS A 236 1.52 21.96 -1.53
C LYS A 236 2.77 22.00 -2.41
N GLU A 237 2.75 22.85 -3.41
CA GLU A 237 3.90 23.09 -4.30
C GLU A 237 5.19 23.40 -3.52
N ASN A 238 6.34 23.12 -4.13
CA ASN A 238 7.68 23.26 -3.54
C ASN A 238 8.02 22.30 -2.39
N PHE A 239 7.42 21.11 -2.37
CA PHE A 239 7.85 20.04 -1.46
C PHE A 239 9.18 19.42 -1.90
N SER A 240 9.90 18.82 -0.96
CA SER A 240 11.04 17.93 -1.25
C SER A 240 10.62 16.48 -1.19
N GLU A 241 11.32 15.59 -1.91
CA GLU A 241 11.13 14.13 -1.80
C GLU A 241 11.27 13.66 -0.34
N LYS A 242 12.19 14.28 0.42
CA LYS A 242 12.36 14.02 1.86
C LYS A 242 11.09 14.36 2.66
N ALA A 243 10.43 15.47 2.35
CA ALA A 243 9.18 15.85 3.02
C ALA A 243 8.06 14.83 2.73
N VAL A 244 7.96 14.35 1.49
CA VAL A 244 7.00 13.32 1.11
C VAL A 244 7.26 12.01 1.85
N MET A 245 8.52 11.59 1.93
CA MET A 245 8.88 10.39 2.71
C MET A 245 8.58 10.55 4.20
N LYS A 246 8.70 11.77 4.73
CA LYS A 246 8.36 12.05 6.13
C LYS A 246 6.86 11.93 6.41
N LEU A 247 6.00 12.27 5.46
CA LEU A 247 4.55 12.01 5.58
C LEU A 247 4.28 10.50 5.71
N ILE A 248 4.93 9.68 4.86
CA ILE A 248 4.84 8.22 4.92
C ILE A 248 5.35 7.68 6.27
N GLU A 249 6.52 8.13 6.74
CA GLU A 249 7.04 7.73 8.05
C GLU A 249 6.08 8.08 9.19
N ASN A 250 5.55 9.30 9.20
CA ASN A 250 4.61 9.75 10.22
C ASN A 250 3.34 8.88 10.25
N SER A 251 2.82 8.55 9.07
CA SER A 251 1.70 7.63 8.93
C SER A 251 2.02 6.23 9.49
N ILE A 252 3.21 5.68 9.15
CA ILE A 252 3.65 4.39 9.66
C ILE A 252 3.88 4.45 11.18
N GLN A 253 4.41 5.54 11.72
CA GLN A 253 4.62 5.70 13.17
C GLN A 253 3.31 5.69 13.95
N LYS A 254 2.23 6.26 13.40
CA LYS A 254 0.89 6.24 14.01
C LYS A 254 0.29 4.82 14.02
N HIS A 255 0.44 4.10 12.89
CA HIS A 255 -0.17 2.78 12.67
C HIS A 255 0.86 1.74 12.21
N PRO A 256 1.92 1.47 13.01
CA PRO A 256 3.08 0.70 12.56
C PRO A 256 2.77 -0.77 12.28
N ALA A 257 1.71 -1.32 12.86
CA ALA A 257 1.34 -2.71 12.64
C ALA A 257 0.73 -2.98 11.24
N GLU A 258 0.25 -1.94 10.56
CA GLU A 258 -0.47 -2.06 9.29
C GLU A 258 0.40 -1.85 8.06
N TYR A 259 1.70 -1.60 8.27
CA TYR A 259 2.66 -1.42 7.19
C TYR A 259 3.23 -2.75 6.69
N LEU A 260 3.53 -2.82 5.39
CA LEU A 260 4.10 -4.02 4.73
C LEU A 260 5.59 -4.19 5.07
N TRP A 261 5.90 -4.53 6.33
CA TRP A 261 7.28 -4.79 6.78
C TRP A 261 7.97 -5.97 6.10
N GLN A 262 7.26 -6.81 5.38
CA GLN A 262 7.76 -8.01 4.68
C GLN A 262 8.56 -7.70 3.41
N HIS A 263 8.67 -6.42 3.03
CA HIS A 263 9.54 -5.97 1.94
C HIS A 263 10.96 -5.74 2.42
N ARG A 264 11.97 -6.00 1.57
CA ARG A 264 13.39 -5.74 1.88
C ARG A 264 13.73 -4.27 1.60
N ARG A 265 13.22 -3.36 2.43
CA ARG A 265 13.30 -1.90 2.23
C ARG A 265 14.73 -1.37 2.14
N PHE A 266 15.67 -2.00 2.85
CA PHE A 266 17.07 -1.56 2.95
C PHE A 266 18.05 -2.42 2.16
N LYS A 267 17.56 -3.24 1.22
CA LYS A 267 18.40 -4.19 0.48
C LYS A 267 19.48 -3.50 -0.34
N SER A 268 19.16 -2.38 -1.00
CA SER A 268 20.09 -1.66 -1.89
C SER A 268 21.09 -0.79 -1.13
N SER A 269 20.80 -0.41 0.11
CA SER A 269 21.68 0.37 0.99
C SER A 269 22.52 -0.53 1.91
N LEU A 270 21.86 -1.44 2.67
CA LEU A 270 22.53 -2.30 3.63
C LEU A 270 23.03 -3.64 3.05
N GLY A 271 22.72 -3.91 1.78
CA GLY A 271 23.12 -5.14 1.11
C GLY A 271 22.18 -6.33 1.37
N LYS A 272 22.42 -7.41 0.62
CA LYS A 272 21.60 -8.64 0.73
C LYS A 272 21.79 -9.33 2.08
N HIS A 273 23.03 -9.30 2.63
CA HIS A 273 23.40 -9.95 3.88
C HIS A 273 22.62 -9.44 5.09
N PHE A 274 22.16 -8.18 5.06
CA PHE A 274 21.30 -7.66 6.12
C PHE A 274 20.03 -8.51 6.32
N TYR A 275 19.54 -9.19 5.29
CA TYR A 275 18.31 -9.98 5.32
C TYR A 275 18.53 -11.51 5.35
N GLU A 276 19.76 -11.98 5.42
CA GLU A 276 20.14 -13.40 5.54
C GLU A 276 20.13 -13.93 6.98
#